data_78bb0c54b1539270d4076e9cfd265b7c
#
_entry.id   78bb0c54b1539270d4076e9cfd265b7c
#
_cell.length_a   1.000
_cell.length_b   1.000
_cell.length_c   1.000
_cell.angle_alpha   90.00
_cell.angle_beta   90.00
_cell.angle_gamma   90.00
#
_symmetry.space_group_name_H-M   'P 1'
#
loop_
_entity.id
_entity.type
_entity.pdbx_description
1 polymer ?
#
loop_
_entity_poly.entity_id
_entity_poly.type
_entity_poly.pdbx_seq_one_letter_code
_entity_poly.pdbx_strand_id
1 'polypeptide(L)'
;NIHENETKQRELGFCEKLMSMGHSVLKLDMSEPLVEPEKQIEKFLLEHSTIDGIFAINDFMAIKVMKVMEKFGKKAPQDYQIIGFDGLRNAADQTYLLSTIAQPLDKIAQASVKLLLQLISKEKAVLSRVLLPVYFAEGGTTKKNTEIT
;
A
#
# COMPACT_ATOMS: atom_id res chain seq x y z
N ASN A 1 -14.36 -13.59 2.94
CA ASN A 1 -14.01 -12.45 3.82
C ASN A 1 -13.68 -11.24 2.92
N ILE A 2 -14.34 -10.09 3.13
CA ILE A 2 -14.23 -8.92 2.23
C ILE A 2 -12.78 -8.39 2.21
N HIS A 3 -12.13 -8.35 3.37
CA HIS A 3 -10.74 -7.88 3.50
C HIS A 3 -9.70 -8.76 2.79
N GLU A 4 -9.88 -10.07 2.76
CA GLU A 4 -9.00 -10.98 2.01
C GLU A 4 -9.07 -10.72 0.51
N ASN A 5 -10.23 -10.37 -0.01
CA ASN A 5 -10.40 -10.12 -1.44
C ASN A 5 -9.71 -8.81 -1.88
N GLU A 6 -9.79 -7.75 -1.08
CA GLU A 6 -9.14 -6.46 -1.38
C GLU A 6 -7.61 -6.59 -1.35
N THR A 7 -7.05 -7.23 -0.34
CA THR A 7 -5.63 -7.50 -0.21
C THR A 7 -5.10 -8.31 -1.38
N LYS A 8 -5.83 -9.37 -1.75
CA LYS A 8 -5.48 -10.21 -2.88
C LYS A 8 -5.53 -9.47 -4.23
N GLN A 9 -6.48 -8.56 -4.42
CA GLN A 9 -6.55 -7.77 -5.64
C GLN A 9 -5.38 -6.78 -5.76
N ARG A 10 -4.94 -6.16 -4.66
CA ARG A 10 -3.74 -5.30 -4.63
C ARG A 10 -2.49 -6.10 -5.03
N GLU A 11 -2.33 -7.28 -4.43
CA GLU A 11 -1.23 -8.19 -4.73
C GLU A 11 -1.23 -8.61 -6.20
N LEU A 12 -2.35 -9.10 -6.70
CA LEU A 12 -2.48 -9.56 -8.08
C LEU A 12 -2.13 -8.44 -9.07
N GLY A 13 -2.70 -7.23 -8.89
CA GLY A 13 -2.42 -6.11 -9.79
C GLY A 13 -0.95 -5.74 -9.84
N PHE A 14 -0.25 -5.76 -8.71
CA PHE A 14 1.19 -5.52 -8.65
C PHE A 14 1.98 -6.64 -9.35
N CYS A 15 1.70 -7.90 -9.00
CA CYS A 15 2.40 -9.04 -9.56
C CYS A 15 2.21 -9.15 -11.08
N GLU A 16 0.97 -9.05 -11.57
CA GLU A 16 0.66 -9.10 -13.00
C GLU A 16 1.38 -8.00 -13.78
N LYS A 17 1.41 -6.78 -13.24
CA LYS A 17 2.10 -5.67 -13.89
C LYS A 17 3.60 -5.91 -13.98
N LEU A 18 4.28 -6.30 -12.91
CA LEU A 18 5.71 -6.57 -12.92
C LEU A 18 6.06 -7.75 -13.84
N MET A 19 5.29 -8.83 -13.78
CA MET A 19 5.50 -9.99 -14.66
C MET A 19 5.32 -9.63 -16.12
N SER A 20 4.35 -8.77 -16.46
CA SER A 20 4.15 -8.27 -17.84
C SER A 20 5.32 -7.42 -18.34
N MET A 21 6.12 -6.87 -17.44
CA MET A 21 7.35 -6.10 -17.74
C MET A 21 8.62 -6.99 -17.73
N GLY A 22 8.48 -8.30 -17.56
CA GLY A 22 9.58 -9.26 -17.54
C GLY A 22 10.34 -9.36 -16.22
N HIS A 23 9.78 -8.82 -15.11
CA HIS A 23 10.38 -8.92 -13.78
C HIS A 23 9.83 -10.11 -13.01
N SER A 24 10.68 -10.71 -12.18
CA SER A 24 10.27 -11.71 -11.18
C SER A 24 9.79 -11.01 -9.91
N VAL A 25 8.85 -11.65 -9.21
CA VAL A 25 8.31 -11.17 -7.93
C VAL A 25 8.63 -12.17 -6.85
N LEU A 26 9.26 -11.72 -5.78
CA LEU A 26 9.38 -12.46 -4.53
C LEU A 26 8.22 -12.06 -3.63
N LYS A 27 7.61 -13.03 -2.97
CA LYS A 27 6.45 -12.81 -2.12
C LYS A 27 6.71 -13.29 -0.71
N LEU A 28 6.49 -12.41 0.26
CA LEU A 28 6.36 -12.77 1.67
C LEU A 28 4.86 -12.79 2.02
N ASP A 29 4.32 -13.99 2.21
CA ASP A 29 2.94 -14.16 2.67
C ASP A 29 2.88 -14.02 4.19
N MET A 30 2.03 -13.10 4.66
CA MET A 30 1.84 -12.79 6.06
C MET A 30 0.35 -12.91 6.45
N SER A 31 -0.40 -13.77 5.76
CA SER A 31 -1.83 -13.97 5.96
C SER A 31 -2.19 -14.75 7.23
N GLU A 32 -1.25 -15.51 7.79
CA GLU A 32 -1.47 -16.22 9.04
C GLU A 32 -1.25 -15.31 10.26
N PRO A 33 -1.96 -15.53 11.38
CA PRO A 33 -1.78 -14.75 12.60
C PRO A 33 -0.36 -14.92 13.12
N LEU A 34 0.46 -13.90 12.92
CA LEU A 34 1.90 -13.94 13.15
C LEU A 34 2.22 -13.49 14.56
N VAL A 35 2.88 -14.35 15.30
CA VAL A 35 3.34 -14.05 16.65
C VAL A 35 4.42 -12.95 16.64
N GLU A 36 5.19 -12.80 15.55
CA GLU A 36 6.25 -11.79 15.43
C GLU A 36 6.50 -11.43 13.94
N PRO A 37 5.69 -10.56 13.35
CA PRO A 37 5.81 -10.20 11.94
C PRO A 37 7.19 -9.64 11.56
N GLU A 38 7.82 -8.89 12.45
CA GLU A 38 9.14 -8.31 12.22
C GLU A 38 10.24 -9.38 12.06
N LYS A 39 10.16 -10.50 12.78
CA LYS A 39 11.11 -11.61 12.63
C LYS A 39 10.96 -12.33 11.29
N GLN A 40 9.74 -12.46 10.80
CA GLN A 40 9.51 -13.06 9.48
C GLN A 40 10.03 -12.17 8.36
N ILE A 41 9.79 -10.85 8.46
CA ILE A 41 10.34 -9.86 7.53
C ILE A 41 11.87 -9.93 7.57
N GLU A 42 12.47 -9.96 8.75
CA GLU A 42 13.93 -10.04 8.96
C GLU A 42 14.52 -11.30 8.29
N LYS A 43 13.95 -12.46 8.56
CA LYS A 43 14.37 -13.72 7.93
C LYS A 43 14.29 -13.65 6.40
N PHE A 44 13.18 -13.19 5.87
CA PHE A 44 12.96 -13.06 4.43
C PHE A 44 13.98 -12.11 3.76
N LEU A 45 14.26 -10.98 4.39
CA LEU A 45 15.24 -10.01 3.87
C LEU A 45 16.68 -10.51 3.96
N LEU A 46 17.01 -11.35 4.94
CA LEU A 46 18.31 -12.01 5.03
C LEU A 46 18.49 -13.06 3.93
N GLU A 47 17.45 -13.83 3.62
CA GLU A 47 17.45 -14.82 2.54
C GLU A 47 17.49 -14.17 1.14
N HIS A 48 17.02 -12.92 1.03
CA HIS A 48 16.89 -12.17 -0.23
C HIS A 48 17.56 -10.80 -0.14
N SER A 49 18.84 -10.75 0.17
CA SER A 49 19.59 -9.53 0.46
C SER A 49 19.73 -8.53 -0.69
N THR A 50 19.39 -8.93 -1.92
CA THR A 50 19.46 -8.09 -3.13
C THR A 50 18.18 -7.33 -3.44
N ILE A 51 17.14 -7.46 -2.59
CA ILE A 51 15.89 -6.71 -2.77
C ILE A 51 16.17 -5.20 -2.62
N ASP A 52 15.78 -4.44 -3.64
CA ASP A 52 15.88 -2.98 -3.70
C ASP A 52 14.55 -2.28 -4.00
N GLY A 53 13.52 -3.02 -4.39
CA GLY A 53 12.16 -2.54 -4.64
C GLY A 53 11.12 -3.35 -3.87
N ILE A 54 10.27 -2.66 -3.10
CA ILE A 54 9.28 -3.31 -2.22
C ILE A 54 7.92 -2.67 -2.44
N PHE A 55 6.90 -3.51 -2.65
CA PHE A 55 5.50 -3.14 -2.52
C PHE A 55 4.93 -3.78 -1.25
N ALA A 56 4.49 -2.98 -0.31
CA ALA A 56 3.79 -3.43 0.87
C ALA A 56 2.28 -3.29 0.66
N ILE A 57 1.53 -4.30 1.06
CA ILE A 57 0.07 -4.39 0.82
C ILE A 57 -0.71 -3.26 1.49
N ASN A 58 -0.15 -2.64 2.52
CA ASN A 58 -0.64 -1.43 3.17
C ASN A 58 0.52 -0.66 3.85
N ASP A 59 0.25 0.58 4.24
CA ASP A 59 1.26 1.45 4.86
C ASP A 59 1.74 0.93 6.21
N PHE A 60 0.89 0.24 6.96
CA PHE A 60 1.26 -0.34 8.25
C PHE A 60 2.34 -1.42 8.08
N MET A 61 2.20 -2.28 7.07
CA MET A 61 3.21 -3.27 6.74
C MET A 61 4.47 -2.64 6.18
N ALA A 62 4.34 -1.59 5.36
CA ALA A 62 5.49 -0.83 4.87
C ALA A 62 6.34 -0.28 6.02
N ILE A 63 5.71 0.32 7.03
CA ILE A 63 6.39 0.84 8.22
C ILE A 63 7.13 -0.27 8.98
N LYS A 64 6.54 -1.47 9.10
CA LYS A 64 7.22 -2.63 9.72
C LYS A 64 8.46 -3.05 8.93
N VAL A 65 8.36 -3.13 7.61
CA VAL A 65 9.51 -3.42 6.73
C VAL A 65 10.60 -2.36 6.89
N MET A 66 10.24 -1.07 6.87
CA MET A 66 11.19 0.03 7.05
C MET A 66 11.94 -0.06 8.40
N LYS A 67 11.24 -0.39 9.48
CA LYS A 67 11.87 -0.60 10.80
C LYS A 67 12.87 -1.75 10.80
N VAL A 68 12.58 -2.83 10.09
CA VAL A 68 13.52 -3.96 9.96
C VAL A 68 14.72 -3.56 9.10
N MET A 69 14.50 -2.87 7.98
CA MET A 69 15.58 -2.36 7.12
C MET A 69 16.51 -1.38 7.87
N GLU A 70 15.95 -0.55 8.74
CA GLU A 70 16.73 0.36 9.58
C GLU A 70 17.67 -0.38 10.54
N LYS A 71 17.27 -1.53 11.10
CA LYS A 71 18.15 -2.41 11.90
C LYS A 71 19.35 -2.91 11.08
N PHE A 72 19.20 -3.09 9.78
CA PHE A 72 20.28 -3.43 8.85
C PHE A 72 21.09 -2.24 8.36
N GLY A 73 20.83 -1.04 8.89
CA GLY A 73 21.47 0.20 8.48
C GLY A 73 21.06 0.70 7.10
N LYS A 74 19.99 0.16 6.52
CA LYS A 74 19.48 0.55 5.20
C LYS A 74 18.41 1.62 5.31
N LYS A 75 18.42 2.59 4.38
CA LYS A 75 17.48 3.71 4.33
C LYS A 75 16.84 3.85 2.96
N ALA A 76 15.54 4.11 2.94
CA ALA A 76 14.83 4.52 1.74
C ALA A 76 14.97 6.05 1.54
N PRO A 77 15.06 6.52 0.31
CA PRO A 77 15.08 5.80 -0.98
C PRO A 77 16.50 5.44 -1.47
N GLN A 78 17.54 5.59 -0.65
CA GLN A 78 18.95 5.44 -1.06
C GLN A 78 19.30 3.98 -1.33
N ASP A 79 19.06 3.10 -0.36
CA ASP A 79 19.46 1.69 -0.37
C ASP A 79 18.36 0.78 -0.94
N TYR A 80 17.10 1.17 -0.82
CA TYR A 80 15.93 0.48 -1.37
C TYR A 80 14.80 1.48 -1.57
N GLN A 81 13.78 1.09 -2.33
CA GLN A 81 12.56 1.87 -2.49
C GLN A 81 11.37 1.07 -1.97
N ILE A 82 10.42 1.74 -1.33
CA ILE A 82 9.21 1.10 -0.82
C ILE A 82 7.97 1.95 -1.09
N ILE A 83 6.91 1.28 -1.54
CA ILE A 83 5.59 1.85 -1.71
C ILE A 83 4.61 1.07 -0.85
N GLY A 84 3.80 1.78 -0.10
CA GLY A 84 2.67 1.24 0.65
C GLY A 84 1.33 1.42 -0.08
N PHE A 85 0.27 1.22 0.68
CA PHE A 85 -1.10 1.45 0.25
C PHE A 85 -1.90 1.95 1.46
N ASP A 86 -2.82 2.86 1.29
CA ASP A 86 -3.84 3.47 2.14
C ASP A 86 -3.69 4.99 2.27
N GLY A 87 -2.48 5.56 2.27
CA GLY A 87 -2.25 7.00 2.36
C GLY A 87 -2.19 7.51 3.80
N LEU A 88 -1.46 6.80 4.69
CA LEU A 88 -1.26 7.24 6.06
C LEU A 88 -0.48 8.55 6.12
N ARG A 89 -0.98 9.49 6.93
CA ARG A 89 -0.39 10.81 7.12
C ARG A 89 0.09 11.03 8.53
N ASN A 90 1.10 11.87 8.67
CA ASN A 90 1.51 12.42 9.94
C ASN A 90 0.40 13.32 10.51
N ALA A 91 0.04 13.12 11.76
CA ALA A 91 -1.03 13.87 12.41
C ALA A 91 -0.71 15.37 12.57
N ALA A 92 0.59 15.72 12.69
CA ALA A 92 1.03 17.09 12.96
C ALA A 92 1.00 17.99 11.71
N ASP A 93 1.48 17.50 10.57
CA ASP A 93 1.68 18.29 9.36
C ASP A 93 0.96 17.75 8.11
N GLN A 94 0.22 16.67 8.27
CA GLN A 94 -0.53 16.01 7.20
C GLN A 94 0.32 15.52 6.03
N THR A 95 1.65 15.45 6.17
CA THR A 95 2.52 14.84 5.18
C THR A 95 2.35 13.33 5.14
N TYR A 96 2.59 12.69 4.00
CA TYR A 96 2.58 11.23 3.91
C TYR A 96 3.79 10.63 4.62
N LEU A 97 3.58 9.57 5.41
CA LEU A 97 4.64 8.90 6.16
C LEU A 97 5.64 8.15 5.26
N LEU A 98 5.18 7.76 4.07
CA LEU A 98 5.95 7.05 3.04
C LEU A 98 5.26 7.25 1.69
N SER A 99 5.96 6.95 0.61
CA SER A 99 5.34 6.89 -0.73
C SER A 99 4.29 5.78 -0.75
N THR A 100 3.07 6.11 -1.17
CA THR A 100 1.92 5.22 -1.00
C THR A 100 0.90 5.38 -2.13
N ILE A 101 0.10 4.36 -2.35
CA ILE A 101 -1.13 4.48 -3.14
C ILE A 101 -2.24 4.94 -2.20
N ALA A 102 -2.56 6.23 -2.25
CA ALA A 102 -3.51 6.86 -1.34
C ALA A 102 -4.96 6.67 -1.80
N GLN A 103 -5.84 6.42 -0.84
CA GLN A 103 -7.27 6.36 -1.03
C GLN A 103 -7.88 7.77 -0.92
N PRO A 104 -8.85 8.15 -1.76
CA PRO A 104 -9.51 9.46 -1.69
C PRO A 104 -10.57 9.49 -0.58
N LEU A 105 -10.12 9.52 0.69
CA LEU A 105 -10.98 9.37 1.88
C LEU A 105 -12.16 10.35 1.90
N ASP A 106 -11.94 11.62 1.51
CA ASP A 106 -12.99 12.63 1.45
C ASP A 106 -14.10 12.23 0.46
N LYS A 107 -13.72 11.75 -0.72
CA LYS A 107 -14.68 11.27 -1.73
C LYS A 107 -15.41 10.02 -1.28
N ILE A 108 -14.71 9.12 -0.58
CA ILE A 108 -15.30 7.91 0.01
C ILE A 108 -16.35 8.32 1.05
N ALA A 109 -16.01 9.23 1.96
CA ALA A 109 -16.94 9.73 2.98
C ALA A 109 -18.17 10.40 2.35
N GLN A 110 -17.96 11.30 1.39
CA GLN A 110 -19.07 11.98 0.68
C GLN A 110 -19.99 10.99 -0.05
N ALA A 111 -19.42 10.02 -0.76
CA ALA A 111 -20.20 8.99 -1.45
C ALA A 111 -20.98 8.12 -0.47
N SER A 112 -20.38 7.75 0.65
CA SER A 112 -21.02 6.95 1.69
C SER A 112 -22.22 7.66 2.32
N VAL A 113 -22.06 8.95 2.67
CA VAL A 113 -23.17 9.77 3.20
C VAL A 113 -24.29 9.91 2.18
N LYS A 114 -23.95 10.20 0.92
CA LYS A 114 -24.96 10.31 -0.16
C LYS A 114 -25.76 9.03 -0.32
N LEU A 115 -25.09 7.87 -0.37
CA LEU A 115 -25.76 6.56 -0.48
C LEU A 115 -26.64 6.29 0.75
N LEU A 116 -26.16 6.62 1.95
CA LEU A 116 -26.94 6.43 3.18
C LEU A 116 -28.21 7.25 3.16
N LEU A 117 -28.14 8.53 2.79
CA LEU A 117 -29.31 9.41 2.69
C LEU A 117 -30.32 8.91 1.67
N GLN A 118 -29.87 8.41 0.52
CA GLN A 118 -30.76 7.81 -0.49
C GLN A 118 -31.48 6.55 0.05
N LEU A 119 -30.78 5.71 0.83
CA LEU A 119 -31.38 4.54 1.45
C LEU A 119 -32.42 4.92 2.52
N ILE A 120 -32.16 5.95 3.32
CA ILE A 120 -33.08 6.46 4.35
C ILE A 120 -34.34 7.04 3.70
N SER A 121 -34.20 7.82 2.62
CA SER A 121 -35.34 8.44 1.90
C SER A 121 -36.15 7.42 1.08
N LYS A 122 -35.75 6.14 1.07
CA LYS A 122 -36.36 5.10 0.24
C LYS A 122 -36.38 5.42 -1.26
N GLU A 123 -35.55 6.34 -1.71
CA GLU A 123 -35.28 6.53 -3.11
C GLU A 123 -34.63 5.26 -3.66
N LYS A 124 -35.04 4.84 -4.86
CA LYS A 124 -34.38 3.70 -5.51
C LYS A 124 -32.90 4.03 -5.65
N ALA A 125 -32.04 3.39 -4.86
CA ALA A 125 -30.60 3.53 -5.00
C ALA A 125 -30.21 3.12 -6.42
N VAL A 126 -29.87 4.08 -7.25
CA VAL A 126 -29.52 3.86 -8.67
C VAL A 126 -28.18 3.12 -8.80
N LEU A 127 -27.34 3.15 -7.76
CA LEU A 127 -26.01 2.55 -7.77
C LEU A 127 -25.76 1.76 -6.48
N SER A 128 -25.58 0.46 -6.62
CA SER A 128 -25.15 -0.42 -5.52
C SER A 128 -23.63 -0.39 -5.30
N ARG A 129 -22.86 0.20 -6.21
CA ARG A 129 -21.38 0.23 -6.18
C ARG A 129 -20.85 1.55 -6.75
N VAL A 130 -19.96 2.19 -5.99
CA VAL A 130 -19.20 3.37 -6.42
C VAL A 130 -17.72 3.02 -6.43
N LEU A 131 -17.07 3.17 -7.57
CA LEU A 131 -15.62 3.02 -7.72
C LEU A 131 -14.97 4.41 -7.72
N LEU A 132 -14.00 4.60 -6.85
CA LEU A 132 -13.22 5.83 -6.74
C LEU A 132 -11.76 5.52 -7.04
N PRO A 133 -11.12 6.28 -7.95
CA PRO A 133 -9.73 6.04 -8.29
C PRO A 133 -8.81 6.38 -7.11
N VAL A 134 -7.84 5.52 -6.86
CA VAL A 134 -6.69 5.79 -5.98
C VAL A 134 -5.63 6.60 -6.74
N TYR A 135 -4.67 7.17 -6.03
CA TYR A 135 -3.59 7.96 -6.62
C TYR A 135 -2.26 7.72 -5.90
N PHE A 136 -1.16 7.87 -6.63
CA PHE A 136 0.17 7.85 -6.02
C PHE A 136 0.41 9.12 -5.21
N ALA A 137 0.87 8.96 -3.99
CA ALA A 137 1.26 10.03 -3.08
C ALA A 137 2.72 9.88 -2.68
N GLU A 138 3.52 10.92 -2.94
CA GLU A 138 4.95 10.93 -2.65
C GLU A 138 5.17 11.16 -1.15
N GLY A 139 5.96 10.30 -0.50
CA GLY A 139 6.30 10.37 0.93
C GLY A 139 7.80 10.18 1.19
N GLY A 140 8.64 10.34 0.17
CA GLY A 140 10.10 10.33 0.30
C GLY A 140 10.76 8.94 0.37
N THR A 141 10.02 7.84 0.23
CA THR A 141 10.57 6.48 0.21
C THR A 141 10.80 5.90 -1.19
N THR A 142 10.56 6.72 -2.21
CA THR A 142 10.87 6.44 -3.63
C THR A 142 11.74 7.56 -4.19
N LYS A 143 12.60 7.22 -5.15
CA LYS A 143 13.38 8.21 -5.90
C LYS A 143 12.44 9.02 -6.80
N LYS A 144 12.67 10.33 -6.89
CA LYS A 144 11.96 11.16 -7.84
C LYS A 144 12.35 10.73 -9.26
N ASN A 145 11.36 10.47 -10.08
CA ASN A 145 11.61 10.21 -11.49
C ASN A 145 11.99 11.54 -12.15
N THR A 146 13.27 11.75 -12.42
CA THR A 146 13.78 12.95 -13.10
C THR A 146 13.62 12.88 -14.62
N GLU A 147 13.04 11.79 -15.15
CA GLU A 147 12.85 11.56 -16.58
C GLU A 147 11.39 11.27 -16.92
N ILE A 148 10.56 12.31 -16.91
CA ILE A 148 9.39 12.39 -17.79
C ILE A 148 9.23 13.88 -18.13
N THR A 149 10.02 14.35 -19.09
CA THR A 149 9.68 15.50 -19.95
C THR A 149 9.22 14.96 -21.28
#